data_a7ea890e55bea5a079cb558f60906dde
#
_entry.id   a7ea890e55bea5a079cb558f60906dde
#
_cell.length_a   1.000
_cell.length_b   1.000
_cell.length_c   1.000
_cell.angle_alpha   90.00
_cell.angle_beta   90.00
_cell.angle_gamma   90.00
#
_symmetry.space_group_name_H-M   'P 1'
#
loop_
_entity.id
_entity.type
_entity.pdbx_description
1 polymer ?
#
loop_
_entity_poly.entity_id
_entity_poly.type
_entity_poly.pdbx_seq_one_letter_code
_entity_poly.pdbx_strand_id
1 'polypeptide(L)'
;MNTEKIFIAEYLPEALEQLSGLAPEYREKIVEAIRTFEKVGTAYKNLNDLGNGLFEIKPTGVRAYFMYDYNRRRVIIIGFICLKKTQKAPKQYMNKATKLITNYLESKKKELEKCKN
;
A
#
# COMPACT_ATOMS: atom_id res chain seq x y z
N MET A 1 22.32 -15.99 2.15
CA MET A 1 20.91 -15.96 1.86
C MET A 1 20.48 -14.64 1.25
N ASN A 2 19.78 -14.71 0.15
CA ASN A 2 19.37 -13.51 -0.55
C ASN A 2 18.12 -12.92 0.10
N THR A 3 18.25 -11.72 0.64
CA THR A 3 17.15 -11.00 1.26
C THR A 3 16.70 -9.80 0.43
N GLU A 4 17.13 -9.77 -0.84
CA GLU A 4 16.75 -8.67 -1.71
C GLU A 4 15.24 -8.57 -1.88
N LYS A 5 14.78 -7.33 -1.85
CA LYS A 5 13.37 -7.04 -2.07
C LYS A 5 13.10 -6.87 -3.55
N ILE A 6 11.96 -7.42 -4.01
CA ILE A 6 11.46 -7.18 -5.36
C ILE A 6 10.80 -5.82 -5.43
N PHE A 7 10.08 -5.45 -4.36
CA PHE A 7 9.40 -4.17 -4.24
C PHE A 7 9.81 -3.46 -2.96
N ILE A 8 9.65 -2.16 -2.95
CA ILE A 8 9.83 -1.34 -1.76
C ILE A 8 8.51 -0.67 -1.45
N ALA A 9 8.04 -0.80 -0.22
CA ALA A 9 6.80 -0.18 0.22
C ALA A 9 7.09 1.15 0.90
N GLU A 10 6.40 2.20 0.45
CA GLU A 10 6.40 3.49 1.12
C GLU A 10 5.00 3.74 1.66
N TYR A 11 4.95 4.28 2.86
CA TYR A 11 3.68 4.54 3.55
C TYR A 11 3.41 6.04 3.51
N LEU A 12 2.21 6.42 3.08
CA LEU A 12 1.79 7.82 3.20
C LEU A 12 1.60 8.16 4.68
N PRO A 13 1.73 9.43 5.05
CA PRO A 13 1.58 9.83 6.46
C PRO A 13 0.29 9.34 7.10
N GLU A 14 -0.83 9.37 6.38
CA GLU A 14 -2.10 8.86 6.91
C GLU A 14 -2.06 7.37 7.19
N ALA A 15 -1.42 6.60 6.30
CA ALA A 15 -1.27 5.16 6.51
C ALA A 15 -0.40 4.87 7.74
N LEU A 16 0.67 5.62 7.94
CA LEU A 16 1.51 5.47 9.13
C LEU A 16 0.73 5.77 10.40
N GLU A 17 -0.08 6.81 10.38
CA GLU A 17 -0.92 7.18 11.51
C GLU A 17 -1.91 6.07 11.84
N GLN A 18 -2.58 5.53 10.82
CA GLN A 18 -3.51 4.42 10.98
C GLN A 18 -2.80 3.18 11.53
N LEU A 19 -1.62 2.90 11.00
CA LEU A 19 -0.80 1.78 11.47
C LEU A 19 -0.47 1.90 12.95
N SER A 20 -0.06 3.08 13.39
CA SER A 20 0.31 3.31 14.78
C SER A 20 -0.90 3.20 15.72
N GLY A 21 -2.11 3.42 15.21
CA GLY A 21 -3.35 3.29 15.99
C GLY A 21 -3.89 1.88 16.12
N LEU A 22 -3.31 0.91 15.40
CA LEU A 22 -3.75 -0.48 15.48
C LEU A 22 -3.23 -1.16 16.75
N ALA A 23 -4.01 -2.12 17.26
CA ALA A 23 -3.52 -2.99 18.31
C ALA A 23 -2.25 -3.71 17.83
N PRO A 24 -1.28 -3.99 18.74
CA PRO A 24 -0.01 -4.57 18.33
C PRO A 24 -0.12 -5.83 17.46
N GLU A 25 -1.07 -6.71 17.75
CA GLU A 25 -1.24 -7.95 16.97
C GLU A 25 -1.59 -7.67 15.51
N TYR A 26 -2.43 -6.68 15.24
CA TYR A 26 -2.81 -6.32 13.88
C TYR A 26 -1.72 -5.54 13.18
N ARG A 27 -1.04 -4.67 13.92
CA ARG A 27 0.09 -3.90 13.40
C ARG A 27 1.18 -4.85 12.91
N GLU A 28 1.53 -5.83 13.72
CA GLU A 28 2.55 -6.81 13.35
C GLU A 28 2.13 -7.63 12.14
N LYS A 29 0.87 -8.05 12.08
CA LYS A 29 0.35 -8.82 10.95
C LYS A 29 0.47 -8.08 9.63
N ILE A 30 0.03 -6.81 9.62
CA ILE A 30 0.05 -6.06 8.37
C ILE A 30 1.48 -5.70 7.94
N VAL A 31 2.34 -5.34 8.89
CA VAL A 31 3.73 -5.04 8.58
C VAL A 31 4.43 -6.28 8.02
N GLU A 32 4.20 -7.43 8.63
CA GLU A 32 4.79 -8.69 8.16
C GLU A 32 4.26 -9.05 6.77
N ALA A 33 2.97 -8.85 6.52
CA ALA A 33 2.37 -9.10 5.21
C ALA A 33 2.99 -8.21 4.14
N ILE A 34 3.19 -6.93 4.45
CA ILE A 34 3.80 -5.98 3.53
C ILE A 34 5.26 -6.36 3.26
N ARG A 35 5.99 -6.76 4.28
CA ARG A 35 7.37 -7.25 4.12
C ARG A 35 7.43 -8.48 3.23
N THR A 36 6.48 -9.39 3.39
CA THR A 36 6.39 -10.58 2.55
C THR A 36 6.14 -10.18 1.10
N PHE A 37 5.21 -9.26 0.88
CA PHE A 37 4.96 -8.74 -0.46
C PHE A 37 6.21 -8.11 -1.07
N GLU A 38 6.97 -7.35 -0.30
CA GLU A 38 8.22 -6.77 -0.79
C GLU A 38 9.19 -7.83 -1.31
N LYS A 39 9.18 -9.00 -0.72
CA LYS A 39 10.08 -10.09 -1.09
C LYS A 39 9.58 -10.92 -2.28
N VAL A 40 8.29 -11.22 -2.30
CA VAL A 40 7.73 -12.15 -3.30
C VAL A 40 6.86 -11.48 -4.36
N GLY A 41 6.50 -10.23 -4.15
CA GLY A 41 5.72 -9.47 -5.12
C GLY A 41 4.35 -10.06 -5.38
N THR A 42 3.98 -10.13 -6.65
CA THR A 42 2.65 -10.59 -7.06
C THR A 42 2.38 -12.06 -6.75
N ALA A 43 3.39 -12.81 -6.31
CA ALA A 43 3.18 -14.18 -5.84
C ALA A 43 2.56 -14.24 -4.43
N TYR A 44 2.44 -13.10 -3.74
CA TYR A 44 1.84 -13.08 -2.41
C TYR A 44 0.37 -13.48 -2.48
N LYS A 45 0.00 -14.50 -1.71
CA LYS A 45 -1.33 -15.13 -1.81
C LYS A 45 -2.49 -14.27 -1.31
N ASN A 46 -2.24 -13.32 -0.41
CA ASN A 46 -3.29 -12.46 0.14
C ASN A 46 -3.31 -11.07 -0.53
N LEU A 47 -2.89 -11.03 -1.78
CA LEU A 47 -2.96 -9.86 -2.64
C LEU A 47 -4.25 -9.90 -3.46
N ASN A 48 -4.99 -8.81 -3.48
CA ASN A 48 -6.19 -8.69 -4.30
C ASN A 48 -6.10 -7.48 -5.20
N ASP A 49 -6.47 -7.67 -6.46
CA ASP A 49 -6.61 -6.58 -7.43
C ASP A 49 -8.03 -6.05 -7.32
N LEU A 50 -8.17 -4.78 -6.93
CA LEU A 50 -9.47 -4.14 -6.73
C LEU A 50 -9.96 -3.37 -7.95
N GLY A 51 -9.15 -3.36 -9.03
CA GLY A 51 -9.47 -2.60 -10.23
C GLY A 51 -8.93 -1.18 -10.20
N ASN A 52 -8.84 -0.57 -11.37
CA ASN A 52 -8.39 0.82 -11.54
C ASN A 52 -7.02 1.12 -10.92
N GLY A 53 -6.16 0.11 -10.86
CA GLY A 53 -4.81 0.28 -10.33
C GLY A 53 -4.69 0.18 -8.82
N LEU A 54 -5.79 -0.07 -8.12
CA LEU A 54 -5.78 -0.19 -6.66
C LEU A 54 -5.70 -1.67 -6.28
N PHE A 55 -4.84 -1.97 -5.30
CA PHE A 55 -4.64 -3.31 -4.77
C PHE A 55 -4.79 -3.30 -3.26
N GLU A 56 -5.06 -4.47 -2.69
CA GLU A 56 -5.02 -4.61 -1.24
C GLU A 56 -4.17 -5.80 -0.83
N ILE A 57 -3.47 -5.63 0.29
CA ILE A 57 -2.80 -6.70 1.01
C ILE A 57 -3.69 -7.00 2.20
N LYS A 58 -4.23 -8.21 2.25
CA LYS A 58 -5.28 -8.56 3.20
C LYS A 58 -4.96 -9.84 3.97
N PRO A 59 -4.08 -9.80 4.96
CA PRO A 59 -3.93 -10.91 5.89
C PRO A 59 -5.15 -10.95 6.81
N THR A 60 -5.19 -11.90 7.71
CA THR A 60 -6.35 -12.07 8.60
C THR A 60 -6.57 -10.83 9.48
N GLY A 61 -7.74 -10.22 9.36
CA GLY A 61 -8.19 -9.17 10.28
C GLY A 61 -7.79 -7.75 9.95
N VAL A 62 -6.91 -7.53 8.98
CA VAL A 62 -6.42 -6.19 8.65
C VAL A 62 -6.18 -6.08 7.16
N ARG A 63 -6.20 -4.86 6.65
CA ARG A 63 -6.17 -4.59 5.22
C ARG A 63 -5.36 -3.33 4.94
N ALA A 64 -4.49 -3.39 3.92
CA ALA A 64 -3.73 -2.23 3.46
C ALA A 64 -3.98 -2.02 1.97
N TYR A 65 -4.31 -0.80 1.59
CA TYR A 65 -4.55 -0.45 0.19
C TYR A 65 -3.34 0.22 -0.40
N PHE A 66 -2.95 -0.16 -1.61
CA PHE A 66 -1.79 0.42 -2.26
C PHE A 66 -1.97 0.54 -3.77
N MET A 67 -1.12 1.35 -4.38
CA MET A 67 -0.98 1.43 -5.83
C MET A 67 0.51 1.36 -6.16
N TYR A 68 0.83 0.91 -7.36
CA TYR A 68 2.20 0.96 -7.84
C TYR A 68 2.56 2.40 -8.18
N ASP A 69 3.80 2.79 -7.88
CA ASP A 69 4.30 4.12 -8.18
C ASP A 69 4.73 4.17 -9.65
N TYR A 70 4.01 4.93 -10.48
CA TYR A 70 4.37 5.03 -11.89
C TYR A 70 5.59 5.92 -12.15
N ASN A 71 6.06 6.64 -11.14
CA ASN A 71 7.25 7.47 -11.25
C ASN A 71 8.54 6.70 -10.94
N ARG A 72 8.45 5.59 -10.19
CA ARG A 72 9.60 4.82 -9.75
C ARG A 72 9.32 3.32 -9.88
N ARG A 73 10.28 2.61 -10.42
CA ARG A 73 10.15 1.15 -10.59
C ARG A 73 10.19 0.43 -9.24
N ARG A 74 9.37 -0.59 -9.10
CA ARG A 74 9.36 -1.49 -7.94
C ARG A 74 9.06 -0.80 -6.62
N VAL A 75 8.27 0.27 -6.68
CA VAL A 75 7.81 0.96 -5.46
C VAL A 75 6.30 0.88 -5.40
N ILE A 76 5.77 0.54 -4.23
CA ILE A 76 4.34 0.62 -3.97
C ILE A 76 4.09 1.70 -2.93
N ILE A 77 2.95 2.37 -3.07
CA ILE A 77 2.55 3.44 -2.14
C ILE A 77 1.34 2.96 -1.34
N ILE A 78 1.52 2.80 -0.05
CA ILE A 78 0.45 2.38 0.85
C ILE A 78 -0.26 3.63 1.36
N GLY A 79 -1.55 3.76 1.01
CA GLY A 79 -2.31 4.97 1.29
C GLY A 79 -3.33 4.87 2.40
N PHE A 80 -3.75 3.66 2.76
CA PHE A 80 -4.79 3.49 3.75
C PHE A 80 -4.69 2.11 4.39
N ILE A 81 -4.76 2.08 5.73
CA ILE A 81 -4.71 0.83 6.50
C ILE A 81 -5.89 0.81 7.47
N CYS A 82 -6.60 -0.31 7.53
CA CYS A 82 -7.76 -0.43 8.41
C CYS A 82 -7.98 -1.88 8.84
N LEU A 83 -8.77 -2.06 9.89
CA LEU A 83 -9.21 -3.38 10.29
C LEU A 83 -10.21 -3.91 9.26
N LYS A 84 -10.14 -5.21 9.00
CA LYS A 84 -11.06 -5.88 8.10
C LYS A 84 -12.34 -6.21 8.86
N LYS A 85 -13.45 -5.59 8.48
CA LYS A 85 -14.76 -5.83 9.09
C LYS A 85 -15.73 -6.53 8.15
N THR A 86 -15.41 -6.57 6.85
CA THR A 86 -16.27 -7.16 5.82
C THR A 86 -15.41 -7.98 4.84
N GLN A 87 -16.05 -8.86 4.07
CA GLN A 87 -15.33 -9.64 3.05
C GLN A 87 -14.89 -8.77 1.90
N LYS A 88 -15.76 -7.88 1.45
CA LYS A 88 -15.43 -6.95 0.36
C LYS A 88 -14.84 -5.68 0.92
N ALA A 89 -13.90 -5.11 0.18
CA ALA A 89 -13.34 -3.81 0.51
C ALA A 89 -14.43 -2.74 0.44
N PRO A 90 -14.64 -1.95 1.51
CA PRO A 90 -15.63 -0.88 1.47
C PRO A 90 -15.28 0.15 0.41
N LYS A 91 -16.28 0.53 -0.39
CA LYS A 91 -16.09 1.46 -1.49
C LYS A 91 -15.51 2.80 -1.05
N GLN A 92 -15.99 3.30 0.09
CA GLN A 92 -15.51 4.59 0.62
C GLN A 92 -14.02 4.55 0.97
N TYR A 93 -13.52 3.42 1.48
CA TYR A 93 -12.10 3.27 1.81
C TYR A 93 -11.26 3.15 0.55
N MET A 94 -11.77 2.43 -0.45
CA MET A 94 -11.11 2.30 -1.75
C MET A 94 -10.97 3.68 -2.41
N ASN A 95 -12.05 4.47 -2.40
CA ASN A 95 -12.05 5.81 -2.98
C ASN A 95 -11.07 6.73 -2.25
N LYS A 96 -11.05 6.65 -0.94
CA LYS A 96 -10.14 7.46 -0.13
C LYS A 96 -8.68 7.10 -0.39
N ALA A 97 -8.38 5.80 -0.41
CA ALA A 97 -7.02 5.32 -0.71
C ALA A 97 -6.56 5.78 -2.09
N THR A 98 -7.42 5.61 -3.10
CA THR A 98 -7.12 6.02 -4.47
C THR A 98 -6.82 7.51 -4.55
N LYS A 99 -7.66 8.33 -3.92
CA LYS A 99 -7.49 9.78 -3.92
C LYS A 99 -6.17 10.20 -3.28
N LEU A 100 -5.88 9.65 -2.11
CA LEU A 100 -4.66 9.98 -1.37
C LEU A 100 -3.41 9.61 -2.17
N ILE A 101 -3.41 8.42 -2.74
CA ILE A 101 -2.25 7.93 -3.48
C ILE A 101 -2.09 8.68 -4.80
N THR A 102 -3.19 8.90 -5.55
CA THR A 102 -3.12 9.63 -6.82
C THR A 102 -2.62 11.04 -6.62
N ASN A 103 -3.10 11.72 -5.58
CA ASN A 103 -2.63 13.08 -5.27
C ASN A 103 -1.14 13.09 -4.96
N TYR A 104 -0.66 12.11 -4.20
CA TYR A 104 0.76 11.98 -3.90
C TYR A 104 1.58 11.77 -5.17
N LEU A 105 1.15 10.82 -6.02
CA LEU A 105 1.86 10.49 -7.25
C LEU A 105 1.91 11.67 -8.23
N GLU A 106 0.82 12.39 -8.36
CA GLU A 106 0.76 13.59 -9.22
C GLU A 106 1.69 14.66 -8.70
N SER A 107 1.73 14.85 -7.39
CA SER A 107 2.63 15.82 -6.76
C SER A 107 4.10 15.47 -7.03
N LYS A 108 4.45 14.20 -6.91
CA LYS A 108 5.80 13.73 -7.18
C LYS A 108 6.18 13.85 -8.65
N LYS A 109 5.24 13.59 -9.54
CA LYS A 109 5.44 13.78 -10.98
C LYS A 109 5.80 15.21 -11.30
N LYS A 110 5.09 16.16 -10.71
CA LYS A 110 5.36 17.60 -10.92
C LYS A 110 6.74 18.00 -10.40
N GLU A 111 7.14 17.47 -9.25
CA GLU A 111 8.48 17.72 -8.70
C GLU A 111 9.56 17.21 -9.63
N LEU A 112 9.38 16.00 -10.18
CA LEU A 112 10.34 15.41 -11.10
C LEU A 112 10.44 16.19 -12.39
N GLU A 113 9.34 16.69 -12.91
CA GLU A 113 9.32 17.52 -14.12
C GLU A 113 10.06 18.84 -13.90
N LYS A 114 9.91 19.46 -12.73
CA LYS A 114 10.63 20.68 -12.37
C LYS A 114 12.14 20.45 -12.28
N CYS A 115 12.55 19.29 -11.79
CA CYS A 115 13.96 18.95 -11.65
C CYS A 115 14.67 18.73 -12.98
N LYS A 116 13.93 18.54 -14.05
CA LYS A 116 14.50 18.29 -15.38
C LYS A 116 14.90 19.57 -16.15
N ASN A 117 14.56 20.72 -15.64
CA ASN A 117 14.87 21.98 -16.30
C ASN A 117 16.25 22.49 -15.94
#